data_43ded0273bb8999a71ce735d3b2be960
#
_entry.id   43ded0273bb8999a71ce735d3b2be960
#
_cell.length_a   1.000
_cell.length_b   1.000
_cell.length_c   1.000
_cell.angle_alpha   90.00
_cell.angle_beta   90.00
_cell.angle_gamma   90.00
#
_symmetry.space_group_name_H-M   'P 1'
#
loop_
_entity.id
_entity.type
_entity.pdbx_description
1 polymer ?
#
loop_
_entity_poly.entity_id
_entity_poly.type
_entity_poly.pdbx_seq_one_letter_code
_entity_poly.pdbx_strand_id
1 'polypeptide(L)'
;YPIGSGNWYQGKHDPIVTKELFLKSKANLQASPKRYPGTKEFDFTQLMFCGKCGSGICAEEKFKHQKNGNTHRYVYYHCSKGKDRFCKEKAIREEELIKQLIQMIDKIDIDEISAQDKIKKEVMRFRKFSYGVFGQETEFDKRPIEADIRNYAKYILTDGTKDDKRELLGCLRSR
;
A
#
# COMPACT_ATOMS: atom_id res chain seq x y z
N TYR A 1 -13.64 36.32 26.77
CA TYR A 1 -13.51 34.88 26.65
C TYR A 1 -12.25 34.58 25.84
N PRO A 2 -11.10 34.29 26.42
CA PRO A 2 -10.01 33.77 25.62
C PRO A 2 -10.32 32.32 25.28
N ILE A 3 -10.58 32.03 24.02
CA ILE A 3 -10.69 30.69 23.49
C ILE A 3 -9.35 29.98 23.75
N GLY A 4 -9.39 28.86 24.49
CA GLY A 4 -8.17 28.10 24.82
C GLY A 4 -7.62 28.32 26.22
N SER A 5 -8.23 29.16 27.06
CA SER A 5 -7.78 29.38 28.45
C SER A 5 -7.95 28.14 29.37
N GLY A 6 -8.68 27.14 28.96
CA GLY A 6 -8.99 25.96 29.78
C GLY A 6 -9.98 26.24 30.94
N ASN A 7 -10.33 27.49 31.19
CA ASN A 7 -11.24 27.87 32.28
C ASN A 7 -12.69 27.62 31.91
N TRP A 8 -13.43 27.04 32.83
CA TRP A 8 -14.87 26.83 32.71
C TRP A 8 -15.63 27.92 33.47
N TYR A 9 -16.62 28.49 32.79
CA TYR A 9 -17.50 29.50 33.37
C TYR A 9 -18.91 28.95 33.39
N GLN A 10 -19.62 29.18 34.51
CA GLN A 10 -21.00 28.74 34.64
C GLN A 10 -21.92 29.67 33.83
N GLY A 11 -22.68 29.07 32.92
CA GLY A 11 -23.71 29.82 32.16
C GLY A 11 -24.91 30.18 33.06
N LYS A 12 -25.72 31.16 32.60
CA LYS A 12 -26.94 31.58 33.30
C LYS A 12 -28.19 30.80 32.90
N HIS A 13 -28.06 29.85 31.97
CA HIS A 13 -29.16 29.01 31.47
C HIS A 13 -28.96 27.57 31.89
N ASP A 14 -30.04 26.83 32.00
CA ASP A 14 -30.00 25.39 32.27
C ASP A 14 -29.30 24.66 31.12
N PRO A 15 -28.34 23.79 31.42
CA PRO A 15 -27.62 23.09 30.39
C PRO A 15 -28.50 22.06 29.69
N ILE A 16 -28.50 22.04 28.35
CA ILE A 16 -29.24 21.07 27.53
C ILE A 16 -28.67 19.66 27.72
N VAL A 17 -27.35 19.55 27.99
CA VAL A 17 -26.64 18.28 28.25
C VAL A 17 -25.82 18.39 29.53
N THR A 18 -25.68 17.30 30.26
CA THR A 18 -24.85 17.25 31.45
C THR A 18 -23.37 17.42 31.10
N LYS A 19 -22.60 17.96 32.05
CA LYS A 19 -21.14 18.11 31.90
C LYS A 19 -20.45 16.77 31.57
N GLU A 20 -20.91 15.70 32.18
CA GLU A 20 -20.37 14.35 31.95
C GLU A 20 -20.58 13.90 30.49
N LEU A 21 -21.80 14.07 29.98
CA LEU A 21 -22.13 13.72 28.60
C LEU A 21 -21.31 14.56 27.61
N PHE A 22 -21.13 15.85 27.87
CA PHE A 22 -20.30 16.73 27.07
C PHE A 22 -18.84 16.29 27.04
N LEU A 23 -18.25 15.96 28.21
CA LEU A 23 -16.87 15.51 28.30
C LEU A 23 -16.66 14.15 27.61
N LYS A 24 -17.63 13.23 27.74
CA LYS A 24 -17.61 11.94 27.02
C LYS A 24 -17.67 12.11 25.51
N SER A 25 -18.52 13.02 25.04
CA SER A 25 -18.63 13.38 23.62
C SER A 25 -17.32 13.99 23.10
N LYS A 26 -16.71 14.91 23.84
CA LYS A 26 -15.43 15.53 23.52
C LYS A 26 -14.30 14.50 23.44
N ALA A 27 -14.24 13.56 24.39
CA ALA A 27 -13.26 12.48 24.37
C ALA A 27 -13.41 11.57 23.14
N ASN A 28 -14.65 11.26 22.74
CA ASN A 28 -14.93 10.49 21.53
C ASN A 28 -14.54 11.23 20.24
N LEU A 29 -14.68 12.55 20.19
CA LEU A 29 -14.25 13.38 19.06
C LEU A 29 -12.71 13.48 18.95
N GLN A 30 -12.00 13.41 20.08
CA GLN A 30 -10.55 13.41 20.13
C GLN A 30 -9.94 12.02 19.88
N ALA A 31 -10.72 10.95 20.04
CA ALA A 31 -10.28 9.61 19.70
C ALA A 31 -10.03 9.52 18.19
N SER A 32 -8.89 8.95 17.81
CA SER A 32 -8.62 8.66 16.40
C SER A 32 -9.77 7.85 15.80
N PRO A 33 -10.24 8.19 14.60
CA PRO A 33 -11.34 7.47 13.99
C PRO A 33 -11.00 5.99 13.91
N LYS A 34 -11.85 5.15 14.53
CA LYS A 34 -11.70 3.70 14.43
C LYS A 34 -11.88 3.31 12.97
N ARG A 35 -10.95 2.52 12.44
CA ARG A 35 -11.16 1.91 11.13
C ARG A 35 -12.44 1.08 11.19
N TYR A 36 -13.37 1.38 10.30
CA TYR A 36 -14.60 0.60 10.21
C TYR A 36 -14.26 -0.83 9.77
N PRO A 37 -14.87 -1.86 10.40
CA PRO A 37 -14.78 -3.23 9.91
C PRO A 37 -15.27 -3.26 8.46
N GLY A 38 -14.48 -3.85 7.55
CA GLY A 38 -14.80 -3.87 6.13
C GLY A 38 -14.13 -2.78 5.29
N THR A 39 -13.21 -2.00 5.86
CA THR A 39 -12.37 -1.10 5.05
C THR A 39 -11.55 -1.94 4.07
N LYS A 40 -11.77 -1.72 2.79
CA LYS A 40 -11.07 -2.43 1.72
C LYS A 40 -9.57 -2.15 1.82
N GLU A 41 -8.80 -3.20 1.74
CA GLU A 41 -7.36 -3.10 1.73
C GLU A 41 -6.85 -3.31 0.30
N PHE A 42 -5.90 -2.47 -0.12
CA PHE A 42 -5.26 -2.53 -1.42
C PHE A 42 -3.76 -2.76 -1.26
N ASP A 43 -3.14 -3.42 -2.23
CA ASP A 43 -1.77 -3.91 -2.13
C ASP A 43 -0.75 -2.78 -1.89
N PHE A 44 -0.89 -1.68 -2.61
CA PHE A 44 0.12 -0.61 -2.67
C PHE A 44 -0.24 0.66 -1.89
N THR A 45 -1.34 0.68 -1.12
CA THR A 45 -1.67 1.83 -0.27
C THR A 45 -0.67 2.02 0.86
N GLN A 46 -0.38 3.26 1.23
CA GLN A 46 0.55 3.65 2.31
C GLN A 46 2.03 3.36 2.02
N LEU A 47 2.36 2.76 0.87
CA LEU A 47 3.74 2.46 0.47
C LEU A 47 4.35 3.56 -0.39
N MET A 48 3.53 4.35 -1.06
CA MET A 48 3.96 5.36 -2.02
C MET A 48 3.47 6.75 -1.66
N PHE A 49 4.17 7.74 -2.18
CA PHE A 49 3.82 9.15 -2.04
C PHE A 49 3.69 9.79 -3.43
N CYS A 50 2.85 10.81 -3.50
CA CYS A 50 2.69 11.60 -4.71
C CYS A 50 3.96 12.37 -5.03
N GLY A 51 4.52 12.21 -6.22
CA GLY A 51 5.74 12.90 -6.64
C GLY A 51 5.60 14.43 -6.73
N LYS A 52 4.37 14.95 -6.92
CA LYS A 52 4.14 16.40 -6.99
C LYS A 52 3.97 17.06 -5.63
N CYS A 53 3.15 16.50 -4.75
CA CYS A 53 2.80 17.16 -3.49
C CYS A 53 3.24 16.40 -2.23
N GLY A 54 3.82 15.20 -2.38
CA GLY A 54 4.27 14.38 -1.27
C GLY A 54 3.15 13.83 -0.38
N SER A 55 1.87 13.93 -0.78
CA SER A 55 0.76 13.29 -0.08
C SER A 55 0.80 11.78 -0.26
N GLY A 56 0.25 11.03 0.69
CA GLY A 56 0.10 9.58 0.54
C GLY A 56 -0.76 9.20 -0.65
N ILE A 57 -0.55 8.02 -1.20
CA ILE A 57 -1.38 7.44 -2.25
C ILE A 57 -2.52 6.63 -1.63
N CYS A 58 -3.73 6.87 -2.11
CA CYS A 58 -4.94 6.12 -1.79
C CYS A 58 -5.34 5.25 -2.98
N ALA A 59 -6.17 4.24 -2.72
CA ALA A 59 -6.74 3.42 -3.78
C ALA A 59 -8.27 3.38 -3.69
N GLU A 60 -8.90 3.23 -4.85
CA GLU A 60 -10.34 2.99 -4.98
C GLU A 60 -10.57 1.85 -5.98
N GLU A 61 -11.64 1.11 -5.79
CA GLU A 61 -12.07 0.12 -6.77
C GLU A 61 -13.36 0.57 -7.47
N LYS A 62 -13.45 0.26 -8.75
CA LYS A 62 -14.64 0.50 -9.57
C LYS A 62 -15.07 -0.78 -10.26
N PHE A 63 -16.35 -1.06 -10.20
CA PHE A 63 -16.96 -2.18 -10.91
C PHE A 63 -17.62 -1.66 -12.17
N LYS A 64 -17.29 -2.27 -13.30
CA LYS A 64 -17.91 -1.98 -14.60
C LYS A 64 -18.75 -3.18 -15.02
N HIS A 65 -20.07 -2.98 -15.04
CA HIS A 65 -21.01 -3.96 -15.57
C HIS A 65 -21.11 -3.81 -17.09
N GLN A 66 -20.88 -4.89 -17.79
CA GLN A 66 -20.99 -4.94 -19.25
C GLN A 66 -22.40 -5.43 -19.67
N LYS A 67 -22.79 -5.09 -20.90
CA LYS A 67 -24.10 -5.52 -21.45
C LYS A 67 -24.26 -7.06 -21.56
N ASN A 68 -23.12 -7.77 -21.62
CA ASN A 68 -23.09 -9.25 -21.66
C ASN A 68 -23.20 -9.90 -20.25
N GLY A 69 -23.48 -9.12 -19.21
CA GLY A 69 -23.59 -9.59 -17.82
C GLY A 69 -22.26 -9.72 -17.08
N ASN A 70 -21.13 -9.57 -17.73
CA ASN A 70 -19.82 -9.62 -17.07
C ASN A 70 -19.57 -8.37 -16.25
N THR A 71 -18.96 -8.56 -15.07
CA THR A 71 -18.54 -7.46 -14.20
C THR A 71 -17.03 -7.46 -14.10
N HIS A 72 -16.41 -6.36 -14.47
CA HIS A 72 -14.97 -6.16 -14.33
C HIS A 72 -14.68 -5.25 -13.13
N ARG A 73 -13.73 -5.66 -12.29
CA ARG A 73 -13.20 -4.87 -11.17
C ARG A 73 -11.94 -4.18 -11.63
N TYR A 74 -11.84 -2.87 -11.40
CA TYR A 74 -10.67 -2.06 -11.67
C TYR A 74 -10.23 -1.36 -10.38
N VAL A 75 -8.95 -1.43 -10.08
CA VAL A 75 -8.34 -0.71 -8.96
C VAL A 75 -7.55 0.48 -9.51
N TYR A 76 -7.74 1.64 -8.89
CA TYR A 76 -7.06 2.88 -9.24
C TYR A 76 -6.34 3.42 -8.04
N TYR A 77 -5.10 3.85 -8.24
CA TYR A 77 -4.28 4.54 -7.26
C TYR A 77 -4.22 6.01 -7.58
N HIS A 78 -4.44 6.87 -6.61
CA HIS A 78 -4.46 8.32 -6.78
C HIS A 78 -3.92 9.04 -5.56
N CYS A 79 -3.52 10.30 -5.76
CA CYS A 79 -3.08 11.18 -4.68
C CYS A 79 -4.22 11.45 -3.70
N SER A 80 -3.97 11.31 -2.39
CA SER A 80 -4.94 11.63 -1.33
C SER A 80 -5.21 13.14 -1.19
N LYS A 81 -4.38 13.99 -1.83
CA LYS A 81 -4.44 15.47 -1.77
C LYS A 81 -4.37 16.04 -0.34
N GLY A 82 -3.82 15.28 0.61
CA GLY A 82 -3.75 15.68 2.01
C GLY A 82 -2.84 16.89 2.27
N LYS A 83 -1.76 17.06 1.48
CA LYS A 83 -0.85 18.21 1.57
C LYS A 83 -1.21 19.35 0.61
N ASP A 84 -1.77 19.01 -0.56
CA ASP A 84 -2.19 19.96 -1.57
C ASP A 84 -3.53 19.54 -2.17
N ARG A 85 -4.59 20.29 -1.87
CA ARG A 85 -5.95 20.04 -2.37
C ARG A 85 -6.07 20.21 -3.89
N PHE A 86 -5.20 21.03 -4.48
CA PHE A 86 -5.21 21.34 -5.91
C PHE A 86 -4.29 20.44 -6.72
N CYS A 87 -3.69 19.41 -6.11
CA CYS A 87 -2.84 18.46 -6.82
C CYS A 87 -3.60 17.84 -7.99
N LYS A 88 -3.06 18.03 -9.20
CA LYS A 88 -3.65 17.58 -10.47
C LYS A 88 -3.04 16.25 -10.96
N GLU A 89 -2.39 15.49 -10.08
CA GLU A 89 -1.85 14.20 -10.46
C GLU A 89 -2.99 13.24 -10.83
N LYS A 90 -2.81 12.54 -11.96
CA LYS A 90 -3.82 11.63 -12.49
C LYS A 90 -3.82 10.31 -11.72
N ALA A 91 -5.00 9.68 -11.63
CA ALA A 91 -5.11 8.32 -11.14
C ALA A 91 -4.49 7.33 -12.13
N ILE A 92 -3.80 6.32 -11.61
CA ILE A 92 -3.20 5.24 -12.38
C ILE A 92 -3.91 3.92 -12.07
N ARG A 93 -4.11 3.06 -13.06
CA ARG A 93 -4.64 1.70 -12.84
C ARG A 93 -3.59 0.81 -12.19
N GLU A 94 -4.02 -0.14 -11.39
CA GLU A 94 -3.14 -1.11 -10.74
C GLU A 94 -2.25 -1.87 -11.73
N GLU A 95 -2.83 -2.31 -12.85
CA GLU A 95 -2.09 -3.00 -13.90
C GLU A 95 -0.96 -2.15 -14.49
N GLU A 96 -1.22 -0.87 -14.70
CA GLU A 96 -0.22 0.07 -15.22
C GLU A 96 0.84 0.41 -14.17
N LEU A 97 0.43 0.51 -12.90
CA LEU A 97 1.35 0.69 -11.79
C LEU A 97 2.31 -0.49 -11.67
N ILE A 98 1.79 -1.73 -11.74
CA ILE A 98 2.61 -2.95 -11.71
C ILE A 98 3.61 -2.96 -12.88
N LYS A 99 3.19 -2.60 -14.11
CA LYS A 99 4.10 -2.49 -15.25
C LYS A 99 5.23 -1.50 -15.01
N GLN A 100 4.93 -0.33 -14.46
CA GLN A 100 5.94 0.66 -14.13
C GLN A 100 6.90 0.17 -13.05
N LEU A 101 6.40 -0.51 -12.01
CA LEU A 101 7.24 -1.12 -10.98
C LEU A 101 8.16 -2.21 -11.55
N ILE A 102 7.66 -3.05 -12.47
CA ILE A 102 8.47 -4.06 -13.15
C ILE A 102 9.58 -3.39 -13.97
N GLN A 103 9.28 -2.33 -14.71
CA GLN A 103 10.29 -1.58 -15.46
C GLN A 103 11.32 -0.91 -14.56
N MET A 104 10.93 -0.50 -13.36
CA MET A 104 11.87 0.01 -12.36
C MET A 104 12.83 -1.09 -11.88
N ILE A 105 12.30 -2.29 -11.57
CA ILE A 105 13.14 -3.43 -11.15
C ILE A 105 14.18 -3.79 -12.21
N ASP A 106 13.85 -3.64 -13.49
CA ASP A 106 14.80 -3.89 -14.59
C ASP A 106 15.95 -2.87 -14.63
N LYS A 107 15.74 -1.67 -14.08
CA LYS A 107 16.73 -0.58 -14.07
C LYS A 107 17.54 -0.48 -12.78
N ILE A 108 17.04 -1.06 -11.69
CA ILE A 108 17.72 -1.01 -10.39
C ILE A 108 18.90 -1.99 -10.41
N ASP A 109 20.02 -1.58 -9.83
CA ASP A 109 21.17 -2.45 -9.64
C ASP A 109 20.82 -3.56 -8.63
N ILE A 110 21.17 -4.81 -8.99
CA ILE A 110 20.75 -5.98 -8.21
C ILE A 110 21.44 -6.04 -6.86
N ASP A 111 22.62 -5.46 -6.74
CA ASP A 111 23.32 -5.34 -5.46
C ASP A 111 22.49 -4.57 -4.43
N GLU A 112 21.64 -3.65 -4.89
CA GLU A 112 20.69 -2.93 -4.04
C GLU A 112 19.52 -3.82 -3.57
N ILE A 113 19.05 -4.74 -4.42
CA ILE A 113 17.99 -5.70 -4.09
C ILE A 113 18.55 -6.86 -3.29
N SER A 114 19.75 -7.33 -3.64
CA SER A 114 20.40 -8.49 -3.04
C SER A 114 20.95 -8.25 -1.63
N ALA A 115 21.07 -6.99 -1.22
CA ALA A 115 21.52 -6.62 0.12
C ALA A 115 20.62 -7.17 1.26
N GLN A 116 19.45 -7.72 0.91
CA GLN A 116 18.58 -8.31 1.90
C GLN A 116 18.63 -9.83 1.86
N ASP A 117 19.25 -10.42 2.87
CA ASP A 117 19.38 -11.88 3.07
C ASP A 117 18.04 -12.63 3.01
N LYS A 118 16.93 -11.95 3.24
CA LYS A 118 15.58 -12.51 3.13
C LYS A 118 15.21 -12.87 1.70
N ILE A 119 15.40 -11.96 0.74
CA ILE A 119 15.07 -12.21 -0.67
C ILE A 119 15.94 -13.36 -1.21
N LYS A 120 17.22 -13.37 -0.86
CA LYS A 120 18.12 -14.48 -1.23
C LYS A 120 17.63 -15.82 -0.68
N LYS A 121 17.18 -15.87 0.57
CA LYS A 121 16.65 -17.08 1.19
C LYS A 121 15.38 -17.57 0.48
N GLU A 122 14.46 -16.68 0.12
CA GLU A 122 13.23 -17.04 -0.57
C GLU A 122 13.49 -17.49 -2.02
N VAL A 123 14.41 -16.84 -2.73
CA VAL A 123 14.85 -17.29 -4.07
C VAL A 123 15.47 -18.68 -3.99
N MET A 124 16.30 -18.95 -2.97
CA MET A 124 16.86 -20.30 -2.75
C MET A 124 15.80 -21.34 -2.40
N ARG A 125 14.78 -20.97 -1.63
CA ARG A 125 13.63 -21.84 -1.33
C ARG A 125 12.83 -22.15 -2.60
N PHE A 126 12.56 -21.15 -3.41
CA PHE A 126 11.85 -21.30 -4.67
C PHE A 126 12.64 -22.22 -5.64
N ARG A 127 13.94 -22.03 -5.76
CA ARG A 127 14.82 -22.93 -6.51
C ARG A 127 14.74 -24.38 -6.00
N LYS A 128 14.88 -24.60 -4.69
CA LYS A 128 14.76 -25.93 -4.08
C LYS A 128 13.41 -26.58 -4.35
N PHE A 129 12.34 -25.82 -4.26
CA PHE A 129 10.98 -26.30 -4.54
C PHE A 129 10.83 -26.71 -6.01
N SER A 130 11.25 -25.85 -6.93
CA SER A 130 11.24 -26.14 -8.38
C SER A 130 12.06 -27.38 -8.70
N TYR A 131 13.18 -27.56 -8.05
CA TYR A 131 14.06 -28.75 -8.20
C TYR A 131 13.37 -30.03 -7.71
N GLY A 132 12.72 -29.97 -6.56
CA GLY A 132 12.03 -31.13 -5.96
C GLY A 132 10.78 -31.56 -6.72
N VAL A 133 10.10 -30.65 -7.43
CA VAL A 133 8.86 -30.94 -8.16
C VAL A 133 9.15 -31.44 -9.60
N PHE A 134 10.15 -30.89 -10.26
CA PHE A 134 10.42 -31.18 -11.68
C PHE A 134 11.56 -32.19 -11.94
N GLY A 135 12.32 -32.58 -10.92
CA GLY A 135 13.25 -33.71 -10.96
C GLY A 135 14.37 -33.67 -12.01
N GLN A 136 14.57 -32.56 -12.69
CA GLN A 136 15.60 -32.38 -13.70
C GLN A 136 16.44 -31.14 -13.39
N GLU A 137 17.77 -31.27 -13.57
CA GLU A 137 18.65 -30.11 -13.73
C GLU A 137 18.19 -29.32 -14.95
N THR A 138 17.26 -28.43 -14.74
CA THR A 138 16.78 -27.53 -15.79
C THR A 138 17.84 -26.47 -16.01
N GLU A 139 17.83 -25.82 -17.19
CA GLU A 139 18.68 -24.65 -17.50
C GLU A 139 18.61 -23.54 -16.43
N PHE A 140 17.72 -23.66 -15.46
CA PHE A 140 17.57 -22.79 -14.29
C PHE A 140 18.83 -22.77 -13.39
N ASP A 141 19.54 -23.87 -13.25
CA ASP A 141 20.76 -23.93 -12.42
C ASP A 141 21.96 -23.21 -13.03
N LYS A 142 21.90 -22.93 -14.33
CA LYS A 142 22.97 -22.23 -15.06
C LYS A 142 22.75 -20.71 -15.12
N ARG A 143 21.61 -20.21 -14.65
CA ARG A 143 21.32 -18.76 -14.67
C ARG A 143 22.01 -18.05 -13.50
N PRO A 144 22.52 -16.83 -13.70
CA PRO A 144 23.05 -16.04 -12.61
C PRO A 144 21.93 -15.75 -11.57
N ILE A 145 22.30 -15.81 -10.30
CA ILE A 145 21.37 -15.56 -9.15
C ILE A 145 20.62 -14.23 -9.32
N GLU A 146 21.27 -13.25 -9.92
CA GLU A 146 20.73 -11.93 -10.21
C GLU A 146 19.51 -11.95 -11.13
N ALA A 147 19.53 -12.78 -12.18
CA ALA A 147 18.37 -12.93 -13.08
C ALA A 147 17.18 -13.55 -12.35
N ASP A 148 17.43 -14.46 -11.41
CA ASP A 148 16.38 -15.10 -10.64
C ASP A 148 15.77 -14.16 -9.60
N ILE A 149 16.56 -13.28 -9.00
CA ILE A 149 16.05 -12.26 -8.08
C ILE A 149 15.09 -11.30 -8.81
N ARG A 150 15.45 -10.86 -10.02
CA ARG A 150 14.56 -10.01 -10.83
C ARG A 150 13.28 -10.75 -11.24
N ASN A 151 13.41 -11.98 -11.69
CA ASN A 151 12.25 -12.80 -12.08
C ASN A 151 11.34 -13.07 -10.89
N TYR A 152 11.91 -13.35 -9.72
CA TYR A 152 11.16 -13.52 -8.48
C TYR A 152 10.44 -12.23 -8.05
N ALA A 153 11.12 -11.10 -8.11
CA ALA A 153 10.51 -9.81 -7.80
C ALA A 153 9.35 -9.47 -8.77
N LYS A 154 9.50 -9.76 -10.06
CA LYS A 154 8.43 -9.60 -11.04
C LYS A 154 7.26 -10.52 -10.76
N TYR A 155 7.52 -11.77 -10.43
CA TYR A 155 6.51 -12.75 -10.04
C TYR A 155 5.71 -12.27 -8.82
N ILE A 156 6.40 -11.79 -7.77
CA ILE A 156 5.73 -11.26 -6.58
C ILE A 156 4.82 -10.08 -6.93
N LEU A 157 5.24 -9.16 -7.79
CA LEU A 157 4.42 -8.02 -8.18
C LEU A 157 3.16 -8.41 -8.96
N THR A 158 3.21 -9.48 -9.76
CA THR A 158 2.06 -9.96 -10.55
C THR A 158 1.15 -10.85 -9.74
N ASP A 159 1.68 -11.94 -9.19
CA ASP A 159 0.92 -13.04 -8.62
C ASP A 159 1.12 -13.23 -7.10
N GLY A 160 2.02 -12.47 -6.49
CA GLY A 160 2.30 -12.54 -5.06
C GLY A 160 1.15 -12.05 -4.19
N THR A 161 1.16 -12.47 -2.94
CA THR A 161 0.20 -11.98 -1.95
C THR A 161 0.44 -10.49 -1.65
N LYS A 162 -0.56 -9.85 -1.05
CA LYS A 162 -0.45 -8.45 -0.62
C LYS A 162 0.75 -8.22 0.30
N ASP A 163 1.01 -9.14 1.21
CA ASP A 163 2.09 -9.02 2.18
C ASP A 163 3.46 -9.17 1.50
N ASP A 164 3.59 -10.10 0.54
CA ASP A 164 4.80 -10.25 -0.28
C ASP A 164 5.11 -8.99 -1.09
N LYS A 165 4.10 -8.42 -1.74
CA LYS A 165 4.22 -7.17 -2.50
C LYS A 165 4.68 -6.01 -1.61
N ARG A 166 4.14 -5.93 -0.40
CA ARG A 166 4.50 -4.90 0.58
C ARG A 166 5.91 -5.09 1.12
N GLU A 167 6.32 -6.32 1.40
CA GLU A 167 7.67 -6.63 1.85
C GLU A 167 8.68 -6.28 0.76
N LEU A 168 8.44 -6.68 -0.50
CA LEU A 168 9.28 -6.34 -1.63
C LEU A 168 9.45 -4.82 -1.80
N LEU A 169 8.36 -4.06 -1.79
CA LEU A 169 8.42 -2.60 -1.91
C LEU A 169 9.03 -1.92 -0.68
N GLY A 170 8.85 -2.50 0.50
CA GLY A 170 9.52 -2.06 1.71
C GLY A 170 11.04 -2.17 1.60
N CYS A 171 11.52 -3.24 0.98
CA CYS A 171 12.93 -3.44 0.69
C CYS A 171 13.51 -2.39 -0.28
N LEU A 172 12.74 -2.03 -1.30
CA LEU A 172 13.15 -1.01 -2.29
C LEU A 172 13.11 0.43 -1.73
N ARG A 173 12.33 0.66 -0.66
CA ARG A 173 12.13 1.99 -0.06
C ARG A 173 13.14 2.34 1.02
N SER A 174 13.89 1.40 1.56
CA SER A 174 14.74 1.58 2.75
C SER A 174 15.97 2.47 2.56
N ARG A 175 15.92 3.44 1.60
CA ARG A 175 16.88 4.54 1.43
C ARG A 175 16.22 5.91 1.50
#